data_15fd5208e7b4e283b2a0f3a6cd987503
#
_entry.id   15fd5208e7b4e283b2a0f3a6cd987503
#
_cell.length_a   1.000
_cell.length_b   1.000
_cell.length_c   1.000
_cell.angle_alpha   90.00
_cell.angle_beta   90.00
_cell.angle_gamma   90.00
#
_symmetry.space_group_name_H-M   'P 1'
#
loop_
_entity.id
_entity.type
_entity.pdbx_description
1 polymer ?
#
loop_
_entity_poly.entity_id
_entity_poly.type
_entity_poly.pdbx_seq_one_letter_code
_entity_poly.pdbx_strand_id
1 'polypeptide(L)'
;TGLSGSGKSSLAFDTIFAEGQRRYIETFSAYARNFLGNMERPDVDKITGLSPVISIEQKTTNKNPRSTVGTTTEIYDYLRLLYARAGTAYSYATGEKMVKYTEEKVIEMITHDYVDKRIYILAPLIRNRKGHYRELFESMRRKGYIYIRVDGEIKEITRGMKTDRYKNHNIEVVVDKMLVEDVSHERLAKSIQNAMKQGDGLIMVLDKDSGEAKFFSKRLMCPTSGISYKDPAPNIFSFNSPEGACPH
;
A
#
# COMPACT_ATOMS: atom_id res chain seq x y z
N THR A 1 -41.44 29.13 12.17
CA THR A 1 -41.42 29.41 10.74
C THR A 1 -40.41 30.52 10.45
N GLY A 2 -39.82 30.55 9.27
CA GLY A 2 -38.85 31.58 8.86
C GLY A 2 -38.26 31.25 7.49
N LEU A 3 -37.52 32.21 6.90
CA LEU A 3 -36.88 32.05 5.61
C LEU A 3 -35.80 30.99 5.66
N SER A 4 -35.45 30.41 4.51
CA SER A 4 -34.32 29.48 4.43
C SER A 4 -33.01 30.19 4.86
N GLY A 5 -32.19 29.51 5.65
CA GLY A 5 -30.95 30.11 6.18
C GLY A 5 -31.11 31.00 7.43
N SER A 6 -32.33 31.17 7.97
CA SER A 6 -32.60 32.03 9.15
C SER A 6 -32.22 31.42 10.50
N GLY A 7 -31.47 30.29 10.53
CA GLY A 7 -31.03 29.64 11.78
C GLY A 7 -32.13 28.81 12.50
N LYS A 8 -33.28 28.53 11.88
CA LYS A 8 -34.36 27.72 12.51
C LYS A 8 -33.88 26.34 12.97
N SER A 9 -33.14 25.65 12.12
CA SER A 9 -32.62 24.31 12.43
C SER A 9 -31.59 24.37 13.57
N SER A 10 -30.68 25.34 13.55
CA SER A 10 -29.72 25.54 14.63
C SER A 10 -30.40 25.86 15.96
N LEU A 11 -31.42 26.74 15.97
CA LEU A 11 -32.19 27.00 17.17
C LEU A 11 -32.90 25.74 17.68
N ALA A 12 -33.50 24.96 16.79
CA ALA A 12 -34.26 23.77 17.18
C ALA A 12 -33.35 22.63 17.67
N PHE A 13 -32.27 22.33 16.93
CA PHE A 13 -31.44 21.17 17.21
C PHE A 13 -30.22 21.51 18.08
N ASP A 14 -29.44 22.53 17.71
CA ASP A 14 -28.21 22.86 18.40
C ASP A 14 -28.45 23.60 19.74
N THR A 15 -29.62 24.16 19.93
CA THR A 15 -29.95 24.92 21.13
C THR A 15 -31.03 24.22 21.99
N ILE A 16 -32.26 24.13 21.51
CA ILE A 16 -33.40 23.67 22.32
C ILE A 16 -33.29 22.16 22.58
N PHE A 17 -33.06 21.37 21.54
CA PHE A 17 -32.93 19.93 21.68
C PHE A 17 -31.66 19.57 22.47
N ALA A 18 -30.51 20.18 22.16
CA ALA A 18 -29.28 19.95 22.87
C ALA A 18 -29.39 20.22 24.37
N GLU A 19 -29.97 21.34 24.77
CA GLU A 19 -30.17 21.67 26.18
C GLU A 19 -31.19 20.72 26.87
N GLY A 20 -32.27 20.36 26.18
CA GLY A 20 -33.23 19.41 26.71
C GLY A 20 -32.66 18.02 26.93
N GLN A 21 -31.85 17.55 25.98
CA GLN A 21 -31.15 16.28 26.08
C GLN A 21 -30.06 16.31 27.17
N ARG A 22 -29.29 17.40 27.30
CA ARG A 22 -28.30 17.59 28.35
C ARG A 22 -28.97 17.49 29.73
N ARG A 23 -30.06 18.20 29.99
CA ARG A 23 -30.83 18.14 31.25
C ARG A 23 -31.36 16.74 31.52
N TYR A 24 -31.82 16.04 30.51
CA TYR A 24 -32.32 14.67 30.68
C TYR A 24 -31.19 13.74 31.11
N ILE A 25 -29.99 13.85 30.50
CA ILE A 25 -28.81 13.05 30.86
C ILE A 25 -28.31 13.40 32.29
N GLU A 26 -28.46 14.64 32.72
CA GLU A 26 -28.11 15.03 34.11
C GLU A 26 -28.94 14.29 35.18
N THR A 27 -30.10 13.76 34.81
CA THR A 27 -30.92 12.96 35.74
C THR A 27 -30.39 11.53 35.92
N PHE A 28 -29.46 11.09 35.09
CA PHE A 28 -28.89 9.74 35.17
C PHE A 28 -27.83 9.60 36.23
N SER A 29 -27.53 8.35 36.64
CA SER A 29 -26.45 8.07 37.56
C SER A 29 -25.10 8.52 37.02
N ALA A 30 -24.13 8.77 37.90
CA ALA A 30 -22.77 9.18 37.50
C ALA A 30 -22.12 8.17 36.56
N TYR A 31 -22.38 6.88 36.77
CA TYR A 31 -21.89 5.82 35.87
C TYR A 31 -22.46 5.94 34.44
N ALA A 32 -23.78 6.11 34.34
CA ALA A 32 -24.43 6.24 33.03
C ALA A 32 -23.98 7.52 32.29
N ARG A 33 -23.78 8.62 33.02
CA ARG A 33 -23.26 9.89 32.45
C ARG A 33 -21.86 9.73 31.87
N ASN A 34 -20.97 9.03 32.57
CA ASN A 34 -19.61 8.77 32.08
C ASN A 34 -19.60 7.92 30.80
N PHE A 35 -20.59 7.04 30.63
CA PHE A 35 -20.70 6.19 29.44
C PHE A 35 -21.30 6.94 28.24
N LEU A 36 -22.27 7.83 28.48
CA LEU A 36 -22.95 8.62 27.43
C LEU A 36 -22.14 9.84 26.96
N GLY A 37 -21.11 10.20 27.72
CA GLY A 37 -20.29 11.39 27.45
C GLY A 37 -20.90 12.69 28.01
N ASN A 38 -20.05 13.69 28.22
CA ASN A 38 -20.48 15.02 28.62
C ASN A 38 -21.01 15.79 27.42
N MET A 39 -22.23 16.27 27.51
CA MET A 39 -22.78 17.20 26.52
C MET A 39 -22.42 18.63 26.87
N GLU A 40 -21.89 19.36 25.91
CA GLU A 40 -21.61 20.78 26.07
C GLU A 40 -22.93 21.57 26.22
N ARG A 41 -22.90 22.58 27.07
CA ARG A 41 -24.03 23.50 27.25
C ARG A 41 -24.10 24.43 26.05
N PRO A 42 -25.28 24.57 25.40
CA PRO A 42 -25.46 25.59 24.38
C PRO A 42 -25.15 27.01 24.92
N ASP A 43 -24.58 27.84 24.06
CA ASP A 43 -24.27 29.25 24.39
C ASP A 43 -25.56 30.09 24.42
N VAL A 44 -26.26 30.04 25.57
CA VAL A 44 -27.50 30.77 25.82
C VAL A 44 -27.52 31.26 27.28
N ASP A 45 -28.09 32.42 27.48
CA ASP A 45 -28.24 33.02 28.82
C ASP A 45 -29.12 32.14 29.72
N LYS A 46 -30.32 31.81 29.28
CA LYS A 46 -31.29 31.04 30.05
C LYS A 46 -32.36 30.38 29.17
N ILE A 47 -32.63 29.10 29.43
CA ILE A 47 -33.79 28.38 28.87
C ILE A 47 -34.62 27.85 30.05
N THR A 48 -35.93 28.18 30.10
CA THR A 48 -36.88 27.70 31.11
C THR A 48 -38.06 27.01 30.45
N GLY A 49 -38.74 26.09 31.17
CA GLY A 49 -39.94 25.44 30.71
C GLY A 49 -39.74 24.34 29.66
N LEU A 50 -38.50 23.80 29.55
CA LEU A 50 -38.24 22.65 28.68
C LEU A 50 -38.81 21.37 29.31
N SER A 51 -39.73 20.76 28.61
CA SER A 51 -40.14 19.35 28.83
C SER A 51 -39.12 18.39 28.22
N PRO A 52 -39.18 17.07 28.53
CA PRO A 52 -38.39 16.09 27.80
C PRO A 52 -38.54 16.23 26.28
N VAL A 53 -37.44 16.34 25.57
CA VAL A 53 -37.45 16.66 24.14
C VAL A 53 -37.16 15.41 23.30
N ILE A 54 -37.91 15.30 22.19
CA ILE A 54 -37.64 14.31 21.15
C ILE A 54 -37.42 15.09 19.86
N SER A 55 -36.37 14.77 19.15
CA SER A 55 -36.05 15.34 17.85
C SER A 55 -36.28 14.31 16.75
N ILE A 56 -36.95 14.73 15.68
CA ILE A 56 -37.07 13.95 14.45
C ILE A 56 -36.39 14.73 13.35
N GLU A 57 -35.23 14.26 12.92
CA GLU A 57 -34.43 14.90 11.90
C GLU A 57 -34.55 14.17 10.58
N GLN A 58 -34.48 14.93 9.50
CA GLN A 58 -34.16 14.35 8.21
C GLN A 58 -32.67 14.02 8.18
N LYS A 59 -32.36 12.75 8.14
CA LYS A 59 -30.96 12.28 8.14
C LYS A 59 -30.30 12.69 6.82
N THR A 60 -29.50 13.75 6.85
CA THR A 60 -28.79 14.29 5.68
C THR A 60 -27.43 13.63 5.44
N THR A 61 -26.83 13.08 6.50
CA THR A 61 -25.55 12.40 6.42
C THR A 61 -25.59 11.06 7.16
N ASN A 62 -25.09 10.04 6.52
CA ASN A 62 -24.97 8.72 7.14
C ASN A 62 -23.48 8.46 7.46
N LYS A 63 -23.13 8.40 8.75
CA LYS A 63 -21.77 8.09 9.21
C LYS A 63 -21.43 6.60 9.10
N ASN A 64 -22.41 5.74 8.81
CA ASN A 64 -22.16 4.32 8.68
C ASN A 64 -21.80 3.97 7.22
N PRO A 65 -20.58 3.54 6.91
CA PRO A 65 -20.16 3.19 5.55
C PRO A 65 -20.96 2.04 4.94
N ARG A 66 -21.67 1.26 5.77
CA ARG A 66 -22.54 0.15 5.31
C ARG A 66 -23.94 0.60 4.91
N SER A 67 -24.27 1.87 5.08
CA SER A 67 -25.61 2.41 4.76
C SER A 67 -25.57 3.37 3.57
N THR A 68 -24.60 3.24 2.69
CA THR A 68 -24.56 4.00 1.43
C THR A 68 -25.42 3.31 0.37
N VAL A 69 -25.89 4.06 -0.63
CA VAL A 69 -26.62 3.49 -1.77
C VAL A 69 -25.85 2.34 -2.41
N GLY A 70 -24.55 2.53 -2.63
CA GLY A 70 -23.68 1.52 -3.24
C GLY A 70 -23.63 0.20 -2.46
N THR A 71 -23.64 0.25 -1.13
CA THR A 71 -23.62 -0.96 -0.28
C THR A 71 -24.99 -1.60 -0.12
N THR A 72 -26.06 -0.81 -0.03
CA THR A 72 -27.44 -1.31 0.12
C THR A 72 -27.94 -1.96 -1.16
N THR A 73 -27.50 -1.47 -2.31
CA THR A 73 -27.87 -2.01 -3.64
C THR A 73 -26.91 -3.05 -4.17
N GLU A 74 -25.90 -3.44 -3.38
CA GLU A 74 -24.81 -4.36 -3.77
C GLU A 74 -23.93 -3.88 -4.94
N ILE A 75 -24.19 -2.69 -5.50
CA ILE A 75 -23.40 -2.10 -6.61
C ILE A 75 -21.91 -2.03 -6.22
N TYR A 76 -21.62 -1.71 -4.96
CA TYR A 76 -20.25 -1.62 -4.47
C TYR A 76 -19.52 -2.96 -4.54
N ASP A 77 -20.20 -4.08 -4.31
CA ASP A 77 -19.60 -5.42 -4.40
C ASP A 77 -19.22 -5.78 -5.84
N TYR A 78 -20.08 -5.41 -6.81
CA TYR A 78 -19.76 -5.54 -8.23
C TYR A 78 -18.60 -4.63 -8.64
N LEU A 79 -18.57 -3.38 -8.17
CA LEU A 79 -17.46 -2.46 -8.44
C LEU A 79 -16.14 -2.99 -7.90
N ARG A 80 -16.09 -3.51 -6.68
CA ARG A 80 -14.88 -4.11 -6.11
C ARG A 80 -14.37 -5.27 -6.97
N LEU A 81 -15.27 -6.13 -7.42
CA LEU A 81 -14.95 -7.23 -8.31
C LEU A 81 -14.45 -6.73 -9.67
N LEU A 82 -15.13 -5.75 -10.26
CA LEU A 82 -14.75 -5.15 -11.53
C LEU A 82 -13.34 -4.56 -11.46
N TYR A 83 -13.05 -3.72 -10.47
CA TYR A 83 -11.72 -3.11 -10.31
C TYR A 83 -10.64 -4.15 -10.04
N ALA A 84 -10.94 -5.20 -9.26
CA ALA A 84 -9.99 -6.27 -8.98
C ALA A 84 -9.65 -7.12 -10.21
N ARG A 85 -10.59 -7.28 -11.16
CA ARG A 85 -10.44 -8.17 -12.31
C ARG A 85 -10.09 -7.46 -13.62
N ALA A 86 -10.64 -6.28 -13.84
CA ALA A 86 -10.53 -5.54 -15.11
C ALA A 86 -9.91 -4.14 -14.93
N GLY A 87 -9.66 -3.70 -13.70
CA GLY A 87 -9.05 -2.41 -13.42
C GLY A 87 -7.61 -2.32 -13.90
N THR A 88 -7.24 -1.16 -14.42
CA THR A 88 -5.84 -0.85 -14.73
C THR A 88 -5.19 -0.18 -13.52
N ALA A 89 -4.11 -0.78 -13.01
CA ALA A 89 -3.40 -0.22 -11.87
C ALA A 89 -2.36 0.82 -12.32
N TYR A 90 -2.27 1.90 -11.57
CA TYR A 90 -1.27 2.96 -11.75
C TYR A 90 -0.45 3.12 -10.47
N SER A 91 0.82 3.42 -10.63
CA SER A 91 1.71 3.70 -9.49
C SER A 91 1.32 5.00 -8.81
N TYR A 92 1.12 5.00 -7.50
CA TYR A 92 0.87 6.22 -6.75
C TYR A 92 2.09 7.15 -6.67
N ALA A 93 3.30 6.60 -6.87
CA ALA A 93 4.54 7.38 -6.79
C ALA A 93 4.87 8.11 -8.10
N THR A 94 4.54 7.52 -9.26
CA THR A 94 4.92 8.06 -10.58
C THR A 94 3.74 8.36 -11.48
N GLY A 95 2.53 7.87 -11.17
CA GLY A 95 1.37 7.95 -12.05
C GLY A 95 1.43 7.04 -13.27
N GLU A 96 2.48 6.25 -13.43
CA GLU A 96 2.64 5.36 -14.57
C GLU A 96 1.78 4.11 -14.45
N LYS A 97 1.36 3.58 -15.61
CA LYS A 97 0.68 2.29 -15.67
C LYS A 97 1.60 1.19 -15.18
N MET A 98 1.11 0.40 -14.25
CA MET A 98 1.84 -0.73 -13.71
C MET A 98 1.84 -1.90 -14.69
N VAL A 99 2.95 -2.63 -14.70
CA VAL A 99 3.17 -3.77 -15.58
C VAL A 99 3.43 -5.05 -14.79
N LYS A 100 3.14 -6.16 -15.42
CA LYS A 100 3.40 -7.50 -14.91
C LYS A 100 4.03 -8.31 -16.03
N TYR A 101 5.13 -8.98 -15.75
CA TYR A 101 5.85 -9.74 -16.76
C TYR A 101 5.76 -11.23 -16.48
N THR A 102 5.53 -12.04 -17.52
CA THR A 102 5.77 -13.47 -17.48
C THR A 102 7.26 -13.76 -17.65
N GLU A 103 7.72 -14.95 -17.26
CA GLU A 103 9.12 -15.35 -17.45
C GLU A 103 9.53 -15.30 -18.92
N GLU A 104 8.67 -15.79 -19.80
CA GLU A 104 8.88 -15.79 -21.25
C GLU A 104 9.05 -14.37 -21.78
N LYS A 105 8.21 -13.44 -21.33
CA LYS A 105 8.31 -12.04 -21.76
C LYS A 105 9.58 -11.37 -21.25
N VAL A 106 10.04 -11.70 -20.05
CA VAL A 106 11.32 -11.21 -19.53
C VAL A 106 12.48 -11.74 -20.38
N ILE A 107 12.48 -13.03 -20.73
CA ILE A 107 13.50 -13.63 -21.59
C ILE A 107 13.52 -12.93 -22.95
N GLU A 108 12.36 -12.78 -23.58
CA GLU A 108 12.23 -12.09 -24.87
C GLU A 108 12.80 -10.67 -24.82
N MET A 109 12.43 -9.90 -23.78
CA MET A 109 12.91 -8.52 -23.61
C MET A 109 14.42 -8.46 -23.36
N ILE A 110 14.98 -9.37 -22.56
CA ILE A 110 16.43 -9.41 -22.33
C ILE A 110 17.15 -9.75 -23.62
N THR A 111 16.69 -10.74 -24.34
CA THR A 111 17.30 -11.16 -25.60
C THR A 111 17.23 -10.07 -26.68
N HIS A 112 16.16 -9.25 -26.67
CA HIS A 112 16.00 -8.17 -27.65
C HIS A 112 16.73 -6.88 -27.23
N ASP A 113 16.60 -6.45 -25.97
CA ASP A 113 17.07 -5.12 -25.51
C ASP A 113 18.55 -5.10 -25.14
N TYR A 114 19.17 -6.27 -24.91
CA TYR A 114 20.55 -6.40 -24.42
C TYR A 114 21.46 -7.21 -25.35
N VAL A 115 21.18 -7.20 -26.66
CA VAL A 115 22.04 -7.82 -27.67
C VAL A 115 23.46 -7.28 -27.51
N ASP A 116 24.47 -8.14 -27.56
CA ASP A 116 25.92 -7.83 -27.44
C ASP A 116 26.31 -7.15 -26.11
N LYS A 117 25.43 -7.14 -25.11
CA LYS A 117 25.69 -6.50 -23.82
C LYS A 117 26.07 -7.49 -22.74
N ARG A 118 26.93 -7.04 -21.85
CA ARG A 118 27.25 -7.76 -20.61
C ARG A 118 26.26 -7.37 -19.54
N ILE A 119 25.49 -8.32 -19.07
CA ILE A 119 24.49 -8.08 -18.05
C ILE A 119 24.77 -8.84 -16.77
N TYR A 120 24.29 -8.27 -15.67
CA TYR A 120 24.12 -8.97 -14.41
C TYR A 120 22.64 -9.20 -14.18
N ILE A 121 22.26 -10.43 -13.82
CA ILE A 121 20.93 -10.76 -13.32
C ILE A 121 21.02 -10.74 -11.79
N LEU A 122 20.27 -9.85 -11.18
CA LEU A 122 20.27 -9.63 -9.74
C LEU A 122 18.87 -9.89 -9.15
N ALA A 123 18.85 -10.36 -7.91
CA ALA A 123 17.63 -10.49 -7.14
C ALA A 123 17.66 -9.49 -5.98
N PRO A 124 16.75 -8.51 -5.95
CA PRO A 124 16.62 -7.57 -4.85
C PRO A 124 16.16 -8.29 -3.58
N LEU A 125 16.96 -8.18 -2.50
CA LEU A 125 16.68 -8.79 -1.20
C LEU A 125 16.22 -7.76 -0.17
N ILE A 126 16.86 -6.58 -0.18
CA ILE A 126 16.55 -5.45 0.71
C ILE A 126 16.41 -4.19 -0.13
N ARG A 127 15.37 -3.40 0.14
CA ARG A 127 15.11 -2.14 -0.55
C ARG A 127 14.83 -1.04 0.46
N ASN A 128 15.69 -0.04 0.49
CA ASN A 128 15.59 1.17 1.31
C ASN A 128 15.24 0.89 2.80
N ARG A 129 15.96 -0.06 3.43
CA ARG A 129 15.73 -0.45 4.82
C ARG A 129 17.01 -0.40 5.63
N LYS A 130 16.90 0.05 6.88
CA LYS A 130 17.99 0.07 7.86
C LYS A 130 18.32 -1.35 8.35
N GLY A 131 19.58 -1.62 8.60
CA GLY A 131 20.02 -2.89 9.17
C GLY A 131 21.47 -3.20 8.88
N HIS A 132 22.07 -4.10 9.65
CA HIS A 132 23.46 -4.55 9.46
C HIS A 132 23.60 -5.79 8.58
N TYR A 133 22.54 -6.50 8.32
CA TYR A 133 22.35 -7.60 7.36
C TYR A 133 23.39 -8.74 7.37
N ARG A 134 24.14 -8.90 8.45
CA ARG A 134 25.17 -9.94 8.58
C ARG A 134 24.63 -11.35 8.30
N GLU A 135 23.48 -11.67 8.87
CA GLU A 135 22.85 -12.98 8.69
C GLU A 135 22.41 -13.23 7.25
N LEU A 136 21.95 -12.18 6.56
CA LEU A 136 21.59 -12.22 5.15
C LEU A 136 22.80 -12.56 4.29
N PHE A 137 23.94 -11.88 4.48
CA PHE A 137 25.17 -12.14 3.74
C PHE A 137 25.68 -13.56 3.98
N GLU A 138 25.69 -14.02 5.23
CA GLU A 138 26.07 -15.41 5.56
C GLU A 138 25.11 -16.44 4.95
N SER A 139 23.81 -16.14 4.89
CA SER A 139 22.81 -17.00 4.24
C SER A 139 23.07 -17.10 2.74
N MET A 140 23.31 -15.97 2.05
CA MET A 140 23.61 -15.95 0.62
C MET A 140 24.92 -16.69 0.32
N ARG A 141 25.96 -16.50 1.13
CA ARG A 141 27.23 -17.23 1.01
C ARG A 141 27.04 -18.74 1.15
N ARG A 142 26.24 -19.20 2.13
CA ARG A 142 25.90 -20.63 2.29
C ARG A 142 25.12 -21.21 1.12
N LYS A 143 24.31 -20.39 0.44
CA LYS A 143 23.61 -20.79 -0.79
C LYS A 143 24.53 -20.82 -2.03
N GLY A 144 25.82 -20.46 -1.89
CA GLY A 144 26.79 -20.50 -2.98
C GLY A 144 26.89 -19.21 -3.81
N TYR A 145 26.24 -18.13 -3.42
CA TYR A 145 26.40 -16.85 -4.10
C TYR A 145 27.74 -16.20 -3.72
N ILE A 146 28.46 -15.69 -4.72
CA ILE A 146 29.80 -15.11 -4.55
C ILE A 146 29.72 -13.59 -4.48
N TYR A 147 28.81 -12.97 -5.26
CA TYR A 147 28.74 -11.53 -5.39
C TYR A 147 27.38 -10.98 -4.93
N ILE A 148 27.45 -9.80 -4.35
CA ILE A 148 26.29 -9.04 -3.93
C ILE A 148 26.51 -7.57 -4.30
N ARG A 149 25.41 -6.88 -4.66
CA ARG A 149 25.45 -5.44 -4.88
C ARG A 149 24.86 -4.77 -3.64
N VAL A 150 25.60 -3.84 -3.08
CA VAL A 150 25.19 -3.06 -1.89
C VAL A 150 25.29 -1.59 -2.24
N ASP A 151 24.16 -0.89 -2.17
CA ASP A 151 24.07 0.55 -2.45
C ASP A 151 24.70 0.97 -3.80
N GLY A 152 24.52 0.14 -4.81
CA GLY A 152 25.06 0.38 -6.16
C GLY A 152 26.40 -0.27 -6.45
N GLU A 153 27.15 -0.74 -5.45
CA GLU A 153 28.47 -1.32 -5.62
C GLU A 153 28.43 -2.85 -5.54
N ILE A 154 28.98 -3.53 -6.55
CA ILE A 154 29.13 -5.00 -6.54
C ILE A 154 30.38 -5.39 -5.76
N LYS A 155 30.18 -6.21 -4.73
CA LYS A 155 31.23 -6.69 -3.81
C LYS A 155 31.18 -8.21 -3.69
N GLU A 156 32.31 -8.80 -3.37
CA GLU A 156 32.39 -10.22 -2.99
C GLU A 156 31.82 -10.42 -1.58
N ILE A 157 31.05 -11.48 -1.37
CA ILE A 157 30.50 -11.82 -0.06
C ILE A 157 31.59 -12.43 0.82
N THR A 158 32.14 -11.66 1.73
CA THR A 158 33.16 -12.11 2.67
C THR A 158 32.57 -12.57 4.01
N ARG A 159 33.31 -13.39 4.75
CA ARG A 159 32.92 -13.85 6.09
C ARG A 159 32.78 -12.65 7.04
N GLY A 160 31.63 -12.54 7.73
CA GLY A 160 31.40 -11.45 8.67
C GLY A 160 31.04 -10.11 8.03
N MET A 161 30.79 -10.06 6.71
CA MET A 161 30.34 -8.87 6.01
C MET A 161 29.10 -8.27 6.70
N LYS A 162 29.07 -6.95 6.83
CA LYS A 162 27.97 -6.20 7.45
C LYS A 162 27.87 -4.81 6.83
N THR A 163 26.69 -4.23 6.90
CA THR A 163 26.39 -2.83 6.52
C THR A 163 26.19 -1.94 7.75
N ASP A 164 26.11 -0.64 7.55
CA ASP A 164 25.85 0.33 8.63
C ASP A 164 24.41 0.19 9.12
N ARG A 165 24.22 -0.09 10.40
CA ARG A 165 22.90 -0.33 11.00
C ARG A 165 21.94 0.85 10.88
N TYR A 166 22.44 2.06 10.81
CA TYR A 166 21.67 3.29 10.89
C TYR A 166 21.29 3.88 9.54
N LYS A 167 21.90 3.40 8.46
CA LYS A 167 21.64 3.83 7.08
C LYS A 167 20.63 2.91 6.40
N ASN A 168 19.89 3.48 5.46
CA ASN A 168 19.06 2.69 4.56
C ASN A 168 19.95 2.07 3.49
N HIS A 169 19.73 0.80 3.21
CA HIS A 169 20.50 0.03 2.24
C HIS A 169 19.58 -0.58 1.17
N ASN A 170 20.14 -0.69 -0.03
CA ASN A 170 19.64 -1.53 -1.10
C ASN A 170 20.64 -2.68 -1.30
N ILE A 171 20.12 -3.90 -1.23
CA ILE A 171 20.95 -5.11 -1.32
C ILE A 171 20.36 -6.05 -2.34
N GLU A 172 21.13 -6.37 -3.38
CA GLU A 172 20.75 -7.28 -4.44
C GLU A 172 21.82 -8.38 -4.58
N VAL A 173 21.39 -9.66 -4.58
CA VAL A 173 22.33 -10.75 -4.86
C VAL A 173 22.54 -10.91 -6.36
N VAL A 174 23.79 -11.06 -6.79
CA VAL A 174 24.14 -11.35 -8.19
C VAL A 174 23.93 -12.84 -8.43
N VAL A 175 22.91 -13.17 -9.22
CA VAL A 175 22.55 -14.56 -9.53
C VAL A 175 23.37 -15.10 -10.68
N ASP A 176 23.54 -14.31 -11.74
CA ASP A 176 24.35 -14.67 -12.89
C ASP A 176 24.97 -13.43 -13.56
N LYS A 177 26.06 -13.67 -14.31
CA LYS A 177 26.76 -12.69 -15.14
C LYS A 177 26.94 -13.30 -16.51
N MET A 178 26.49 -12.61 -17.54
CA MET A 178 26.52 -13.17 -18.91
C MET A 178 26.68 -12.10 -19.98
N LEU A 179 27.22 -12.53 -21.14
CA LEU A 179 27.11 -11.83 -22.39
C LEU A 179 25.89 -12.42 -23.13
N VAL A 180 24.94 -11.59 -23.52
CA VAL A 180 23.63 -12.06 -24.00
C VAL A 180 23.72 -12.85 -25.31
N GLU A 181 24.67 -12.53 -26.16
CA GLU A 181 24.93 -13.23 -27.42
C GLU A 181 25.38 -14.69 -27.22
N ASP A 182 26.22 -14.96 -26.21
CA ASP A 182 26.83 -16.27 -25.96
C ASP A 182 25.97 -17.22 -25.11
N VAL A 183 24.83 -16.75 -24.64
CA VAL A 183 24.02 -17.49 -23.64
C VAL A 183 22.94 -18.33 -24.31
N SER A 184 22.92 -19.62 -23.98
CA SER A 184 21.80 -20.47 -24.37
C SER A 184 20.50 -20.02 -23.66
N HIS A 185 19.38 -20.11 -24.39
CA HIS A 185 18.05 -19.81 -23.87
C HIS A 185 17.76 -20.54 -22.52
N GLU A 186 18.21 -21.79 -22.40
CA GLU A 186 18.02 -22.58 -21.18
C GLU A 186 18.78 -21.99 -19.98
N ARG A 187 20.02 -21.52 -20.16
CA ARG A 187 20.80 -20.90 -19.09
C ARG A 187 20.16 -19.59 -18.66
N LEU A 188 19.73 -18.74 -19.62
CA LEU A 188 19.06 -17.48 -19.33
C LEU A 188 17.75 -17.73 -18.56
N ALA A 189 16.94 -18.69 -18.99
CA ALA A 189 15.70 -19.08 -18.31
C ALA A 189 15.94 -19.54 -16.87
N LYS A 190 16.93 -20.42 -16.65
CA LYS A 190 17.32 -20.88 -15.30
C LYS A 190 17.79 -19.75 -14.39
N SER A 191 18.58 -18.83 -14.92
CA SER A 191 19.07 -17.67 -14.17
C SER A 191 17.95 -16.72 -13.78
N ILE A 192 17.02 -16.43 -14.70
CA ILE A 192 15.83 -15.63 -14.42
C ILE A 192 14.95 -16.30 -13.37
N GLN A 193 14.67 -17.59 -13.53
CA GLN A 193 13.86 -18.34 -12.57
C GLN A 193 14.47 -18.36 -11.17
N ASN A 194 15.78 -18.54 -11.10
CA ASN A 194 16.53 -18.52 -9.83
C ASN A 194 16.51 -17.13 -9.19
N ALA A 195 16.72 -16.07 -9.99
CA ALA A 195 16.64 -14.70 -9.52
C ALA A 195 15.23 -14.33 -9.01
N MET A 196 14.17 -14.71 -9.74
CA MET A 196 12.79 -14.51 -9.30
C MET A 196 12.46 -15.24 -8.00
N LYS A 197 13.03 -16.46 -7.82
CA LYS A 197 12.86 -17.22 -6.57
C LYS A 197 13.53 -16.52 -5.39
N GLN A 198 14.74 -15.96 -5.55
CA GLN A 198 15.43 -15.25 -4.49
C GLN A 198 14.83 -13.87 -4.20
N GLY A 199 14.39 -13.15 -5.25
CA GLY A 199 13.83 -11.80 -5.18
C GLY A 199 12.31 -11.74 -4.98
N ASP A 200 11.67 -12.85 -4.57
CA ASP A 200 10.21 -12.94 -4.35
C ASP A 200 9.39 -12.45 -5.56
N GLY A 201 9.79 -12.88 -6.76
CA GLY A 201 9.15 -12.53 -8.03
C GLY A 201 9.64 -11.22 -8.66
N LEU A 202 10.60 -10.55 -8.05
CA LEU A 202 11.25 -9.34 -8.58
C LEU A 202 12.70 -9.65 -8.97
N ILE A 203 13.10 -9.21 -10.15
CA ILE A 203 14.49 -9.24 -10.59
C ILE A 203 14.94 -7.87 -11.10
N MET A 204 16.24 -7.66 -11.12
CA MET A 204 16.88 -6.51 -11.72
C MET A 204 17.91 -6.99 -12.73
N VAL A 205 17.85 -6.45 -13.94
CA VAL A 205 18.87 -6.64 -14.97
C VAL A 205 19.70 -5.36 -15.02
N LEU A 206 20.99 -5.49 -14.80
CA LEU A 206 21.93 -4.39 -14.81
C LEU A 206 22.86 -4.54 -16.01
N ASP A 207 22.86 -3.57 -16.89
CA ASP A 207 23.85 -3.44 -17.94
C ASP A 207 25.20 -3.02 -17.31
N LYS A 208 26.23 -3.84 -17.52
CA LYS A 208 27.55 -3.60 -16.90
C LYS A 208 28.23 -2.34 -17.41
N ASP A 209 28.03 -2.04 -18.69
CA ASP A 209 28.80 -1.00 -19.37
C ASP A 209 28.13 0.38 -19.22
N SER A 210 26.80 0.44 -19.31
CA SER A 210 26.05 1.69 -19.08
C SER A 210 25.71 1.95 -17.59
N GLY A 211 25.67 0.91 -16.78
CA GLY A 211 25.19 0.99 -15.39
C GLY A 211 23.67 1.14 -15.27
N GLU A 212 22.93 1.06 -16.38
CA GLU A 212 21.49 1.12 -16.35
C GLU A 212 20.87 -0.14 -15.76
N ALA A 213 19.90 0.03 -14.87
CA ALA A 213 19.17 -1.04 -14.22
C ALA A 213 17.71 -1.04 -14.62
N LYS A 214 17.20 -2.17 -15.09
CA LYS A 214 15.77 -2.37 -15.41
C LYS A 214 15.19 -3.45 -14.52
N PHE A 215 14.01 -3.18 -13.97
CA PHE A 215 13.30 -4.12 -13.10
C PHE A 215 12.25 -4.90 -13.87
N PHE A 216 12.08 -6.17 -13.50
CA PHE A 216 11.03 -7.04 -14.00
C PHE A 216 10.38 -7.78 -12.83
N SER A 217 9.07 -7.90 -12.85
CA SER A 217 8.34 -8.55 -11.77
C SER A 217 7.19 -9.41 -12.29
N LYS A 218 6.97 -10.54 -11.64
CA LYS A 218 5.74 -11.34 -11.80
C LYS A 218 4.52 -10.70 -11.15
N ARG A 219 4.74 -9.73 -10.25
CA ARG A 219 3.70 -8.92 -9.60
C ARG A 219 3.55 -7.59 -10.31
N LEU A 220 2.44 -6.92 -10.08
CA LEU A 220 2.25 -5.55 -10.55
C LEU A 220 3.38 -4.65 -10.04
N MET A 221 4.03 -3.97 -10.93
CA MET A 221 5.20 -3.17 -10.66
C MET A 221 5.19 -1.88 -11.49
N CYS A 222 5.67 -0.80 -10.90
CA CYS A 222 5.98 0.43 -11.62
C CYS A 222 7.29 0.24 -12.41
N PRO A 223 7.29 0.46 -13.73
CA PRO A 223 8.48 0.22 -14.57
C PRO A 223 9.68 1.06 -14.14
N THR A 224 9.46 2.33 -13.83
CA THR A 224 10.53 3.30 -13.50
C THR A 224 11.04 3.13 -12.06
N SER A 225 10.14 3.08 -11.07
CA SER A 225 10.56 3.00 -9.66
C SER A 225 10.85 1.58 -9.20
N GLY A 226 10.43 0.56 -9.95
CA GLY A 226 10.51 -0.85 -9.54
C GLY A 226 9.68 -1.19 -8.30
N ILE A 227 8.83 -0.27 -7.80
CA ILE A 227 7.94 -0.55 -6.66
C ILE A 227 6.93 -1.57 -7.11
N SER A 228 6.87 -2.71 -6.43
CA SER A 228 5.89 -3.75 -6.71
C SER A 228 4.76 -3.72 -5.69
N TYR A 229 3.56 -4.07 -6.16
CA TYR A 229 2.33 -4.06 -5.39
C TYR A 229 1.71 -5.46 -5.39
N LYS A 230 0.92 -5.75 -4.38
CA LYS A 230 0.11 -6.97 -4.36
C LYS A 230 -0.88 -6.95 -5.53
N ASP A 231 -1.20 -8.12 -6.07
CA ASP A 231 -2.26 -8.23 -7.06
C ASP A 231 -3.58 -7.75 -6.47
N PRO A 232 -4.36 -6.93 -7.20
CA PRO A 232 -5.61 -6.41 -6.69
C PRO A 232 -6.61 -7.55 -6.46
N ALA A 233 -7.12 -7.59 -5.24
CA ALA A 233 -8.18 -8.49 -4.82
C ALA A 233 -9.38 -7.67 -4.32
N PRO A 234 -10.63 -8.18 -4.38
CA PRO A 234 -11.81 -7.41 -3.98
C PRO A 234 -11.76 -6.85 -2.56
N ASN A 235 -11.02 -7.48 -1.65
CA ASN A 235 -10.88 -7.02 -0.27
C ASN A 235 -10.05 -5.75 -0.12
N ILE A 236 -9.07 -5.48 -1.01
CA ILE A 236 -8.28 -4.23 -0.95
C ILE A 236 -9.09 -2.99 -1.35
N PHE A 237 -10.24 -3.17 -2.00
CA PHE A 237 -11.17 -2.09 -2.30
C PHE A 237 -12.28 -1.97 -1.26
N SER A 238 -12.25 -2.76 -0.18
CA SER A 238 -13.26 -2.71 0.88
C SER A 238 -12.78 -1.88 2.05
N PHE A 239 -13.51 -0.82 2.38
CA PHE A 239 -13.23 -0.02 3.57
C PHE A 239 -13.52 -0.75 4.90
N ASN A 240 -14.10 -1.96 4.84
CA ASN A 240 -14.25 -2.86 6.00
C ASN A 240 -13.06 -3.82 6.16
N SER A 241 -12.11 -3.83 5.21
CA SER A 241 -10.89 -4.63 5.28
C SER A 241 -9.75 -3.79 5.84
N PRO A 242 -8.88 -4.35 6.67
CA PRO A 242 -7.67 -3.65 7.13
C PRO A 242 -6.77 -3.14 6.01
N GLU A 243 -6.78 -3.82 4.85
CA GLU A 243 -5.98 -3.42 3.68
C GLU A 243 -6.63 -2.30 2.85
N GLY A 244 -7.96 -2.16 2.91
CA GLY A 244 -8.71 -1.16 2.14
C GLY A 244 -9.29 -0.02 2.99
N ALA A 245 -9.15 -0.08 4.30
CA ALA A 245 -9.60 0.96 5.21
C ALA A 245 -8.72 2.21 5.08
N CYS A 246 -9.34 3.38 5.23
CA CYS A 246 -8.58 4.63 5.33
C CYS A 246 -7.71 4.60 6.60
N PRO A 247 -6.43 4.98 6.52
CA PRO A 247 -5.53 4.97 7.68
C PRO A 247 -5.79 6.14 8.67
N HIS A 248 -6.75 7.03 8.37
CA HIS A 248 -7.12 8.20 9.17
C HIS A 248 -8.49 8.06 9.80
#